data_dc767246c8e6f703a48064a05962ee66
#
_entry.id   dc767246c8e6f703a48064a05962ee66
#
_cell.length_a   1.000
_cell.length_b   1.000
_cell.length_c   1.000
_cell.angle_alpha   90.00
_cell.angle_beta   90.00
_cell.angle_gamma   90.00
#
_symmetry.space_group_name_H-M   'P 1'
#
loop_
_entity.id
_entity.type
_entity.pdbx_description
1 polymer ?
#
loop_
_entity_poly.entity_id
_entity_poly.type
_entity_poly.pdbx_seq_one_letter_code
_entity_poly.pdbx_strand_id
1 'polypeptide(L)'
;EATGAAISGVIDRPRAANVLRLLHLAGLENADFEAEDLRQLGNYAQLTDRMLFSALKPGERSALFVNASPENMEKYMPRGHKIMFFYVNTGSAEQSGILRVELPEWVAAQPQQLELVHAGVVEQARFGGGFPYVLIRAHELAVVTWAQRGQLEQMVSGSMLRSGLSPNISRKAQGKQWTDGG
;
A
#
# COMPACT_ATOMS: atom_id res chain seq x y z
N GLU A 1 24.55 -12.65 -10.22
CA GLU A 1 24.90 -12.17 -8.87
C GLU A 1 23.68 -11.44 -8.32
N ALA A 2 23.18 -11.89 -7.17
CA ALA A 2 22.11 -11.16 -6.50
C ALA A 2 22.68 -9.81 -6.04
N THR A 3 22.03 -8.72 -6.42
CA THR A 3 22.50 -7.35 -6.14
C THR A 3 22.45 -6.98 -4.65
N GLY A 4 21.99 -7.88 -3.77
CA GLY A 4 21.81 -7.60 -2.34
C GLY A 4 20.72 -6.55 -2.04
N ALA A 5 20.02 -6.06 -3.07
CA ALA A 5 18.98 -5.06 -2.91
C ALA A 5 17.72 -5.69 -2.32
N ALA A 6 17.19 -5.10 -1.26
CA ALA A 6 15.88 -5.43 -0.71
C ALA A 6 14.80 -4.57 -1.38
N ILE A 7 13.65 -5.18 -1.68
CA ILE A 7 12.50 -4.48 -2.24
C ILE A 7 11.32 -4.56 -1.26
N SER A 8 10.61 -3.45 -1.10
CA SER A 8 9.39 -3.40 -0.28
C SER A 8 8.42 -2.35 -0.79
N GLY A 9 7.14 -2.52 -0.44
CA GLY A 9 6.09 -1.52 -0.63
C GLY A 9 5.59 -1.02 0.72
N VAL A 10 5.08 0.20 0.77
CA VAL A 10 4.54 0.80 1.99
C VAL A 10 3.11 1.27 1.75
N ILE A 11 2.22 0.91 2.65
CA ILE A 11 0.82 1.33 2.64
C ILE A 11 0.59 2.28 3.82
N ASP A 12 0.22 3.52 3.49
CA ASP A 12 -0.23 4.50 4.47
C ASP A 12 -1.67 4.19 4.92
N ARG A 13 -1.94 4.37 6.21
CA ARG A 13 -3.27 4.20 6.82
C ARG A 13 -3.96 2.89 6.41
N PRO A 14 -3.35 1.74 6.69
CA PRO A 14 -3.91 0.44 6.31
C PRO A 14 -5.29 0.26 6.95
N ARG A 15 -6.29 -0.11 6.12
CA ARG A 15 -7.67 -0.35 6.55
C ARG A 15 -8.00 -1.83 6.68
N ALA A 16 -7.05 -2.71 6.41
CA ALA A 16 -7.24 -4.15 6.49
C ALA A 16 -7.46 -4.61 7.95
N ALA A 17 -8.18 -5.71 8.12
CA ALA A 17 -8.41 -6.41 9.36
C ALA A 17 -7.96 -7.88 9.27
N ASN A 18 -6.87 -8.14 8.53
CA ASN A 18 -6.42 -9.49 8.20
C ASN A 18 -5.89 -10.22 9.43
N VAL A 19 -5.10 -9.53 10.26
CA VAL A 19 -4.52 -10.11 11.48
C VAL A 19 -5.58 -10.23 12.56
N LEU A 20 -6.48 -9.26 12.69
CA LEU A 20 -7.64 -9.36 13.60
C LEU A 20 -8.50 -10.58 13.29
N ARG A 21 -8.77 -10.83 12.00
CA ARG A 21 -9.51 -12.02 11.56
C ARG A 21 -8.76 -13.31 11.87
N LEU A 22 -7.45 -13.33 11.61
CA LEU A 22 -6.60 -14.48 11.94
C LEU A 22 -6.61 -14.78 13.43
N LEU A 23 -6.51 -13.76 14.29
CA LEU A 23 -6.55 -13.92 15.76
C LEU A 23 -7.92 -14.42 16.22
N HIS A 24 -9.01 -13.93 15.64
CA HIS A 24 -10.34 -14.43 15.94
C HIS A 24 -10.47 -15.91 15.58
N LEU A 25 -10.06 -16.31 14.39
CA LEU A 25 -10.08 -17.70 13.95
C LEU A 25 -9.22 -18.60 14.84
N ALA A 26 -8.04 -18.12 15.25
CA ALA A 26 -7.14 -18.86 16.13
C ALA A 26 -7.70 -19.01 17.58
N GLY A 27 -8.63 -18.14 17.97
CA GLY A 27 -9.32 -18.21 19.26
C GLY A 27 -10.56 -19.14 19.28
N LEU A 28 -10.99 -19.65 18.13
CA LEU A 28 -12.07 -20.61 18.06
C LEU A 28 -11.54 -22.02 18.37
N GLU A 29 -12.18 -22.72 19.32
CA GLU A 29 -11.70 -24.04 19.80
C GLU A 29 -11.88 -25.18 18.79
N ASN A 30 -12.70 -24.99 17.74
CA ASN A 30 -12.96 -25.98 16.70
C ASN A 30 -12.31 -25.58 15.37
N ALA A 31 -11.50 -26.47 14.82
CA ALA A 31 -10.78 -26.28 13.57
C ALA A 31 -11.62 -26.40 12.29
N ASP A 32 -12.89 -26.79 12.40
CA ASP A 32 -13.80 -26.92 11.25
C ASP A 32 -14.47 -25.58 10.93
N PHE A 33 -13.72 -24.73 10.21
CA PHE A 33 -14.25 -23.44 9.74
C PHE A 33 -15.14 -23.63 8.52
N GLU A 34 -16.42 -23.36 8.65
CA GLU A 34 -17.31 -23.22 7.51
C GLU A 34 -17.19 -21.82 6.88
N ALA A 35 -17.57 -21.73 5.59
CA ALA A 35 -17.54 -20.44 4.88
C ALA A 35 -18.45 -19.37 5.56
N GLU A 36 -19.43 -19.81 6.36
CA GLU A 36 -20.31 -18.93 7.14
C GLU A 36 -19.58 -18.26 8.30
N ASP A 37 -18.66 -18.95 8.97
CA ASP A 37 -17.87 -18.39 10.07
C ASP A 37 -16.96 -17.27 9.57
N LEU A 38 -16.45 -17.43 8.35
CA LEU A 38 -15.67 -16.37 7.68
C LEU A 38 -16.51 -15.15 7.32
N ARG A 39 -17.82 -15.32 7.07
CA ARG A 39 -18.76 -14.20 6.79
C ARG A 39 -19.17 -13.47 8.07
N GLN A 40 -19.32 -14.19 9.19
CA GLN A 40 -19.65 -13.59 10.49
C GLN A 40 -18.53 -12.68 11.04
N LEU A 41 -17.32 -12.78 10.52
CA LEU A 41 -16.23 -11.83 10.76
C LEU A 41 -16.56 -10.39 10.31
N GLY A 42 -17.70 -10.17 9.65
CA GLY A 42 -18.21 -8.84 9.28
C GLY A 42 -18.48 -7.90 10.46
N ASN A 43 -18.66 -8.42 11.69
CA ASN A 43 -18.83 -7.61 12.89
C ASN A 43 -17.57 -6.80 13.29
N TYR A 44 -16.41 -7.10 12.72
CA TYR A 44 -15.19 -6.31 12.89
C TYR A 44 -15.04 -5.20 11.85
N ALA A 45 -16.09 -4.83 11.11
CA ALA A 45 -16.05 -3.87 10.02
C ALA A 45 -15.51 -2.48 10.42
N GLN A 46 -15.52 -2.13 11.70
CA GLN A 46 -14.97 -0.88 12.23
C GLN A 46 -13.57 -1.04 12.83
N LEU A 47 -13.10 -2.27 13.06
CA LEU A 47 -11.78 -2.55 13.61
C LEU A 47 -10.79 -2.83 12.48
N THR A 48 -9.61 -2.26 12.60
CA THR A 48 -8.52 -2.46 11.64
C THR A 48 -7.28 -2.99 12.34
N ASP A 49 -6.41 -3.67 11.59
CA ASP A 49 -5.12 -4.11 12.11
C ASP A 49 -4.29 -2.92 12.62
N ARG A 50 -4.48 -1.72 12.05
CA ARG A 50 -3.86 -0.49 12.54
C ARG A 50 -4.22 -0.21 14.01
N MET A 51 -5.46 -0.48 14.41
CA MET A 51 -5.89 -0.29 15.80
C MET A 51 -5.25 -1.35 16.70
N LEU A 52 -5.16 -2.60 16.25
CA LEU A 52 -4.49 -3.68 16.97
C LEU A 52 -3.02 -3.33 17.23
N PHE A 53 -2.31 -2.84 16.24
CA PHE A 53 -0.88 -2.53 16.32
C PHE A 53 -0.57 -1.12 16.83
N SER A 54 -1.58 -0.34 17.23
CA SER A 54 -1.37 0.99 17.82
C SER A 54 -0.58 0.96 19.15
N ALA A 55 -0.51 -0.20 19.81
CA ALA A 55 0.29 -0.43 21.03
C ALA A 55 1.80 -0.61 20.77
N LEU A 56 2.23 -0.78 19.52
CA LEU A 56 3.67 -0.81 19.19
C LEU A 56 4.31 0.53 19.56
N LYS A 57 5.49 0.48 20.17
CA LYS A 57 6.28 1.69 20.42
C LYS A 57 6.83 2.25 19.10
N PRO A 58 7.19 3.54 19.07
CA PRO A 58 7.85 4.12 17.91
C PRO A 58 9.09 3.31 17.50
N GLY A 59 9.18 2.94 16.22
CA GLY A 59 10.21 2.09 15.65
C GLY A 59 10.00 0.59 15.80
N GLU A 60 9.05 0.14 16.62
CA GLU A 60 8.75 -1.29 16.75
C GLU A 60 7.91 -1.80 15.56
N ARG A 61 8.12 -3.06 15.20
CA ARG A 61 7.33 -3.77 14.19
C ARG A 61 6.65 -5.02 14.77
N SER A 62 5.59 -5.45 14.10
CA SER A 62 4.92 -6.72 14.37
C SER A 62 5.75 -7.92 13.87
N ALA A 63 5.26 -9.11 14.13
CA ALA A 63 5.65 -10.32 13.41
C ALA A 63 5.35 -10.18 11.89
N LEU A 64 5.95 -11.07 11.09
CA LEU A 64 5.65 -11.22 9.68
C LEU A 64 4.38 -12.06 9.48
N PHE A 65 3.55 -11.63 8.55
CA PHE A 65 2.32 -12.33 8.14
C PHE A 65 2.35 -12.59 6.64
N VAL A 66 1.68 -13.64 6.20
CA VAL A 66 1.44 -13.89 4.77
C VAL A 66 0.24 -13.06 4.31
N ASN A 67 0.37 -12.38 3.18
CA ASN A 67 -0.77 -11.72 2.55
C ASN A 67 -1.69 -12.79 1.92
N ALA A 68 -2.86 -13.01 2.52
CA ALA A 68 -3.83 -14.00 2.06
C ALA A 68 -4.82 -13.45 1.01
N SER A 69 -4.46 -12.37 0.30
CA SER A 69 -5.30 -11.89 -0.81
C SER A 69 -5.38 -12.92 -1.93
N PRO A 70 -6.52 -13.05 -2.64
CA PRO A 70 -6.65 -13.95 -3.78
C PRO A 70 -5.53 -13.73 -4.81
N GLU A 71 -5.17 -12.49 -5.06
CA GLU A 71 -4.11 -12.16 -6.00
C GLU A 71 -2.74 -12.72 -5.58
N ASN A 72 -2.40 -12.64 -4.29
CA ASN A 72 -1.16 -13.23 -3.79
C ASN A 72 -1.20 -14.76 -3.87
N MET A 73 -2.32 -15.37 -3.46
CA MET A 73 -2.47 -16.82 -3.40
C MET A 73 -2.51 -17.46 -4.79
N GLU A 74 -3.20 -16.84 -5.75
CA GLU A 74 -3.44 -17.41 -7.08
C GLU A 74 -2.40 -17.00 -8.12
N LYS A 75 -1.84 -15.79 -8.02
CA LYS A 75 -0.94 -15.26 -9.04
C LYS A 75 0.52 -15.24 -8.62
N TYR A 76 0.83 -14.75 -7.42
CA TYR A 76 2.22 -14.54 -7.01
C TYR A 76 2.83 -15.77 -6.36
N MET A 77 2.12 -16.40 -5.42
CA MET A 77 2.63 -17.53 -4.64
C MET A 77 3.00 -18.76 -5.52
N PRO A 78 2.18 -19.16 -6.54
CA PRO A 78 2.55 -20.27 -7.43
C PRO A 78 3.79 -20.00 -8.29
N ARG A 79 4.17 -18.73 -8.43
CA ARG A 79 5.36 -18.30 -9.18
C ARG A 79 6.59 -18.06 -8.30
N GLY A 80 6.52 -18.42 -7.03
CA GLY A 80 7.61 -18.17 -6.07
C GLY A 80 7.73 -16.72 -5.59
N HIS A 81 6.70 -15.89 -5.81
CA HIS A 81 6.67 -14.47 -5.45
C HIS A 81 5.70 -14.18 -4.31
N LYS A 82 5.60 -15.08 -3.33
CA LYS A 82 4.73 -14.89 -2.17
C LYS A 82 5.02 -13.56 -1.49
N ILE A 83 3.97 -12.76 -1.27
CA ILE A 83 4.06 -11.48 -0.58
C ILE A 83 3.74 -11.69 0.89
N MET A 84 4.63 -11.19 1.72
CA MET A 84 4.49 -11.11 3.18
C MET A 84 4.36 -9.64 3.60
N PHE A 85 3.94 -9.41 4.83
CA PHE A 85 3.84 -8.07 5.37
C PHE A 85 4.07 -8.03 6.88
N PHE A 86 4.40 -6.85 7.38
CA PHE A 86 4.39 -6.50 8.80
C PHE A 86 3.85 -5.09 9.00
N TYR A 87 3.48 -4.78 10.23
CA TYR A 87 3.12 -3.44 10.65
C TYR A 87 4.28 -2.82 11.42
N VAL A 88 4.52 -1.53 11.25
CA VAL A 88 5.55 -0.78 11.95
C VAL A 88 4.99 0.54 12.43
N ASN A 89 5.33 0.94 13.66
CA ASN A 89 4.99 2.25 14.17
C ASN A 89 6.09 3.25 13.83
N THR A 90 5.79 4.15 12.91
CA THR A 90 6.66 5.27 12.49
C THR A 90 6.26 6.61 13.12
N GLY A 91 5.27 6.59 14.01
CA GLY A 91 4.80 7.77 14.73
C GLY A 91 5.75 8.23 15.83
N SER A 92 5.29 9.19 16.61
CA SER A 92 5.95 9.67 17.83
C SER A 92 5.37 8.99 19.07
N ALA A 93 5.93 9.35 20.24
CA ALA A 93 5.36 8.91 21.53
C ALA A 93 3.93 9.42 21.76
N GLU A 94 3.56 10.54 21.12
CA GLU A 94 2.27 11.21 21.28
C GLU A 94 1.25 10.79 20.23
N GLN A 95 1.72 10.36 19.07
CA GLN A 95 0.85 10.01 17.94
C GLN A 95 1.34 8.74 17.23
N SER A 96 0.57 7.66 17.34
CA SER A 96 0.84 6.42 16.61
C SER A 96 0.70 6.61 15.10
N GLY A 97 1.73 6.19 14.36
CA GLY A 97 1.79 6.22 12.90
C GLY A 97 1.98 4.82 12.35
N ILE A 98 0.94 3.98 12.34
CA ILE A 98 1.07 2.60 11.87
C ILE A 98 1.05 2.55 10.35
N LEU A 99 2.16 2.07 9.78
CA LEU A 99 2.30 1.71 8.36
C LEU A 99 2.26 0.19 8.21
N ARG A 100 1.81 -0.27 7.05
CA ARG A 100 1.97 -1.66 6.61
C ARG A 100 3.06 -1.72 5.56
N VAL A 101 4.05 -2.57 5.78
CA VAL A 101 5.16 -2.81 4.86
C VAL A 101 4.97 -4.18 4.23
N GLU A 102 4.93 -4.23 2.91
CA GLU A 102 4.83 -5.46 2.13
C GLU A 102 6.16 -5.78 1.45
N LEU A 103 6.56 -7.04 1.45
CA LEU A 103 7.82 -7.49 0.87
C LEU A 103 7.69 -8.94 0.39
N PRO A 104 8.47 -9.33 -0.63
CA PRO A 104 8.48 -10.71 -1.08
C PRO A 104 9.09 -11.64 -0.03
N GLU A 105 8.66 -12.89 -0.01
CA GLU A 105 9.16 -13.91 0.92
C GLU A 105 10.69 -14.06 0.88
N TRP A 106 11.31 -13.93 -0.28
CA TRP A 106 12.77 -14.05 -0.41
C TRP A 106 13.53 -12.90 0.29
N VAL A 107 12.92 -11.72 0.48
CA VAL A 107 13.45 -10.65 1.33
C VAL A 107 13.18 -10.98 2.79
N ALA A 108 11.94 -11.41 3.11
CA ALA A 108 11.51 -11.74 4.46
C ALA A 108 12.32 -12.87 5.09
N ALA A 109 12.74 -13.85 4.28
CA ALA A 109 13.54 -15.00 4.70
C ALA A 109 15.01 -14.67 5.02
N GLN A 110 15.48 -13.49 4.65
CA GLN A 110 16.85 -13.04 4.91
C GLN A 110 16.86 -11.98 6.04
N PRO A 111 17.31 -12.34 7.26
CA PRO A 111 17.25 -11.43 8.41
C PRO A 111 17.88 -10.06 8.14
N GLN A 112 19.02 -10.04 7.46
CA GLN A 112 19.74 -8.80 7.14
C GLN A 112 18.94 -7.91 6.17
N GLN A 113 18.27 -8.47 5.18
CA GLN A 113 17.42 -7.71 4.26
C GLN A 113 16.13 -7.22 4.94
N LEU A 114 15.53 -8.05 5.79
CA LEU A 114 14.37 -7.66 6.59
C LEU A 114 14.70 -6.48 7.51
N GLU A 115 15.85 -6.56 8.21
CA GLU A 115 16.30 -5.47 9.08
C GLU A 115 16.64 -4.20 8.27
N LEU A 116 17.23 -4.34 7.09
CA LEU A 116 17.49 -3.21 6.20
C LEU A 116 16.19 -2.52 5.77
N VAL A 117 15.16 -3.28 5.40
CA VAL A 117 13.83 -2.74 5.06
C VAL A 117 13.22 -2.04 6.27
N HIS A 118 13.23 -2.69 7.43
CA HIS A 118 12.66 -2.13 8.66
C HIS A 118 13.36 -0.83 9.05
N ALA A 119 14.68 -0.85 9.19
CA ALA A 119 15.48 0.33 9.54
C ALA A 119 15.32 1.45 8.50
N GLY A 120 15.32 1.11 7.21
CA GLY A 120 15.13 2.07 6.13
C GLY A 120 13.77 2.76 6.18
N VAL A 121 12.68 2.02 6.43
CA VAL A 121 11.32 2.59 6.55
C VAL A 121 11.25 3.52 7.78
N VAL A 122 11.77 3.08 8.93
CA VAL A 122 11.74 3.88 10.17
C VAL A 122 12.56 5.16 10.00
N GLU A 123 13.78 5.05 9.48
CA GLU A 123 14.66 6.21 9.32
C GLU A 123 14.11 7.20 8.30
N GLN A 124 13.62 6.72 7.15
CA GLN A 124 12.98 7.59 6.16
C GLN A 124 11.72 8.27 6.69
N ALA A 125 10.94 7.58 7.55
CA ALA A 125 9.76 8.16 8.17
C ALA A 125 10.10 9.27 9.18
N ARG A 126 11.25 9.20 9.87
CA ARG A 126 11.73 10.29 10.75
C ARG A 126 11.90 11.60 10.00
N PHE A 127 12.45 11.55 8.77
CA PHE A 127 12.60 12.74 7.93
C PHE A 127 11.27 13.18 7.28
N GLY A 128 10.35 12.24 7.05
CA GLY A 128 9.08 12.48 6.35
C GLY A 128 7.88 12.72 7.28
N GLY A 129 8.10 13.00 8.58
CA GLY A 129 7.01 13.28 9.50
C GLY A 129 6.04 12.09 9.72
N GLY A 130 6.58 10.86 9.74
CA GLY A 130 5.82 9.62 9.98
C GLY A 130 5.57 8.78 8.72
N PHE A 131 5.92 9.28 7.52
CA PHE A 131 5.88 8.53 6.28
C PHE A 131 7.23 8.60 5.55
N PRO A 132 7.69 7.53 4.84
CA PRO A 132 9.01 7.53 4.22
C PRO A 132 9.22 8.70 3.26
N TYR A 133 10.21 9.54 3.54
CA TYR A 133 10.49 10.77 2.81
C TYR A 133 10.71 10.54 1.31
N VAL A 134 11.42 9.47 0.94
CA VAL A 134 11.66 9.12 -0.46
C VAL A 134 10.36 8.89 -1.23
N LEU A 135 9.33 8.32 -0.58
CA LEU A 135 8.02 8.09 -1.19
C LEU A 135 7.21 9.38 -1.30
N ILE A 136 7.34 10.30 -0.33
CA ILE A 136 6.76 11.65 -0.45
C ILE A 136 7.34 12.36 -1.67
N ARG A 137 8.65 12.36 -1.81
CA ARG A 137 9.33 13.01 -2.95
C ARG A 137 8.99 12.35 -4.28
N ALA A 138 8.93 11.01 -4.32
CA ALA A 138 8.51 10.29 -5.52
C ALA A 138 7.08 10.65 -5.93
N HIS A 139 6.17 10.74 -4.95
CA HIS A 139 4.79 11.16 -5.19
C HIS A 139 4.71 12.60 -5.73
N GLU A 140 5.41 13.54 -5.10
CA GLU A 140 5.46 14.94 -5.56
C GLU A 140 5.99 15.07 -7.00
N LEU A 141 7.01 14.29 -7.34
CA LEU A 141 7.58 14.29 -8.69
C LEU A 141 6.69 13.58 -9.72
N ALA A 142 5.89 12.61 -9.29
CA ALA A 142 4.97 11.87 -10.15
C ALA A 142 3.64 12.60 -10.38
N VAL A 143 3.31 13.60 -9.59
CA VAL A 143 2.07 14.39 -9.77
C VAL A 143 2.17 15.23 -11.03
N VAL A 144 1.39 14.85 -12.04
CA VAL A 144 1.18 15.66 -13.23
C VAL A 144 0.21 16.79 -12.86
N THR A 145 0.66 18.03 -12.90
CA THR A 145 -0.18 19.20 -12.65
C THR A 145 -1.27 19.31 -13.73
N TRP A 146 -2.37 19.97 -13.40
CA TRP A 146 -3.44 20.24 -14.38
C TRP A 146 -2.93 20.94 -15.65
N ALA A 147 -1.97 21.87 -15.49
CA ALA A 147 -1.32 22.55 -16.60
C ALA A 147 -0.54 21.60 -17.51
N GLN A 148 0.25 20.69 -16.92
CA GLN A 148 1.01 19.67 -17.66
C GLN A 148 0.09 18.66 -18.35
N ARG A 149 -1.02 18.28 -17.69
CA ARG A 149 -2.04 17.41 -18.29
C ARG A 149 -2.69 18.08 -19.51
N GLY A 150 -3.06 19.36 -19.40
CA GLY A 150 -3.60 20.13 -20.51
C GLY A 150 -2.61 20.22 -21.69
N GLN A 151 -1.34 20.45 -21.42
CA GLN A 151 -0.28 20.45 -22.44
C GLN A 151 -0.14 19.10 -23.12
N LEU A 152 -0.14 18.00 -22.34
CA LEU A 152 -0.09 16.64 -22.88
C LEU A 152 -1.31 16.34 -23.77
N GLU A 153 -2.51 16.70 -23.32
CA GLU A 153 -3.74 16.52 -24.09
C GLU A 153 -3.71 17.31 -25.41
N GLN A 154 -3.17 18.55 -25.40
CA GLN A 154 -2.96 19.34 -26.61
C GLN A 154 -1.94 18.70 -27.55
N MET A 155 -0.82 18.21 -27.02
CA MET A 155 0.20 17.54 -27.83
C MET A 155 -0.34 16.27 -28.49
N VAL A 156 -1.06 15.43 -27.72
CA VAL A 156 -1.69 14.20 -28.23
C VAL A 156 -2.74 14.53 -29.29
N SER A 157 -3.64 15.47 -29.00
CA SER A 157 -4.67 15.91 -29.96
C SER A 157 -4.07 16.46 -31.25
N GLY A 158 -3.02 17.29 -31.13
CA GLY A 158 -2.30 17.82 -32.29
C GLY A 158 -1.58 16.73 -33.10
N SER A 159 -1.07 15.69 -32.44
CA SER A 159 -0.46 14.56 -33.11
C SER A 159 -1.52 13.69 -33.84
N MET A 160 -2.66 13.46 -33.20
CA MET A 160 -3.78 12.72 -33.81
C MET A 160 -4.32 13.44 -35.06
N LEU A 161 -4.52 14.74 -34.97
CA LEU A 161 -4.97 15.55 -36.13
C LEU A 161 -3.98 15.48 -37.30
N ARG A 162 -2.68 15.56 -37.03
CA ARG A 162 -1.64 15.42 -38.06
C ARG A 162 -1.63 14.01 -38.69
N SER A 163 -2.07 13.00 -37.95
CA SER A 163 -2.21 11.63 -38.46
C SER A 163 -3.57 11.33 -39.07
N GLY A 164 -4.42 12.33 -39.25
CA GLY A 164 -5.77 12.17 -39.84
C GLY A 164 -6.79 11.52 -38.89
N LEU A 165 -6.49 11.42 -37.62
CA LEU A 165 -7.37 10.90 -36.58
C LEU A 165 -8.10 12.04 -35.86
N SER A 166 -9.42 11.87 -35.65
CA SER A 166 -10.19 12.81 -34.83
C SER A 166 -10.02 12.48 -33.35
N PRO A 167 -9.53 13.41 -32.50
CA PRO A 167 -9.45 13.19 -31.07
C PRO A 167 -10.85 13.06 -30.48
N ASN A 168 -11.13 11.92 -29.86
CA ASN A 168 -12.40 11.69 -29.17
C ASN A 168 -12.35 12.31 -27.78
N ILE A 169 -12.62 13.60 -27.69
CA ILE A 169 -12.62 14.37 -26.44
C ILE A 169 -13.87 13.99 -25.65
N SER A 170 -13.68 13.40 -24.48
CA SER A 170 -14.79 13.05 -23.59
C SER A 170 -15.64 14.29 -23.26
N ARG A 171 -16.97 14.18 -23.43
CA ARG A 171 -17.92 15.27 -23.08
C ARG A 171 -17.82 15.70 -21.61
N LYS A 172 -17.32 14.85 -20.72
CA LYS A 172 -17.00 15.21 -19.32
C LYS A 172 -15.86 16.23 -19.19
N ALA A 173 -14.89 16.24 -20.10
CA ALA A 173 -13.81 17.21 -20.11
C ALA A 173 -14.27 18.59 -20.61
N GLN A 174 -15.23 18.65 -21.52
CA GLN A 174 -15.79 19.90 -22.02
C GLN A 174 -16.64 20.64 -20.97
N GLY A 175 -17.36 19.92 -20.10
CA GLY A 175 -18.23 20.52 -19.08
C GLY A 175 -17.48 21.26 -17.96
N LYS A 176 -16.20 20.93 -17.70
CA LYS A 176 -15.40 21.57 -16.65
C LYS A 176 -14.78 22.91 -17.06
N GLN A 177 -14.63 23.19 -18.34
CA GLN A 177 -14.11 24.47 -18.82
C GLN A 177 -15.11 25.63 -18.67
N TRP A 178 -16.38 25.34 -18.40
CA TRP A 178 -17.43 26.38 -18.28
C TRP A 178 -17.73 26.77 -16.82
N THR A 179 -17.17 26.11 -15.84
CA THR A 179 -17.44 26.39 -14.41
C THR A 179 -16.32 27.16 -13.70
N ASP A 180 -15.15 27.36 -14.31
CA ASP A 180 -14.02 28.09 -13.71
C ASP A 180 -13.87 29.53 -14.22
N GLY A 181 -14.90 30.10 -14.83
CA GLY A 181 -14.95 31.46 -15.40
C GLY A 181 -16.06 32.32 -14.79
N GLY A 182 -16.28 32.24 -13.46
CA GLY A 182 -17.20 33.09 -12.75
C GLY A 182 -16.65 33.55 -11.42
#